data_5f1891e19584bf078ba78c5b0f0c1651
#
_entry.id   5f1891e19584bf078ba78c5b0f0c1651
#
_cell.length_a   1.000
_cell.length_b   1.000
_cell.length_c   1.000
_cell.angle_alpha   90.00
_cell.angle_beta   90.00
_cell.angle_gamma   90.00
#
_symmetry.space_group_name_H-M   'P 1'
#
loop_
_entity.id
_entity.type
_entity.pdbx_description
1 polymer ?
#
loop_
_entity_poly.entity_id
_entity_poly.type
_entity_poly.pdbx_seq_one_letter_code
_entity_poly.pdbx_strand_id
1 'polypeptide(L)'
;RSGKRLFDKALPNDENKLRSLISDLKQHGQILLVVDQPATIGALPVAVARSEGVLVGYLPGLAMRRIADLHAGEAKTDARDAAIIAEAARTLPHALRTLKLADEQIAELSMLCGFDDDLAAQTTQASNRIRGLLTQIHPALERVLGPRLDHPAVL
;
A
#
# COMPACT_ATOMS: atom_id res chain seq x y z
N ARG A 1 -19.13 24.43 -0.24
CA ARG A 1 -17.83 23.95 -0.75
C ARG A 1 -18.10 23.22 -2.05
N SER A 2 -17.59 23.75 -3.17
CA SER A 2 -18.06 23.43 -4.52
C SER A 2 -17.61 22.06 -5.05
N GLY A 3 -16.68 21.38 -4.40
CA GLY A 3 -16.07 20.14 -4.93
C GLY A 3 -15.23 20.35 -6.20
N LYS A 4 -14.85 21.59 -6.50
CA LYS A 4 -14.05 21.90 -7.67
C LYS A 4 -12.64 21.30 -7.52
N ARG A 5 -12.19 20.53 -8.53
CA ARG A 5 -10.80 20.07 -8.62
C ARG A 5 -9.89 21.26 -8.86
N LEU A 6 -8.88 21.42 -8.03
CA LEU A 6 -7.88 22.50 -8.16
C LEU A 6 -6.72 22.05 -9.06
N PHE A 7 -6.25 20.82 -8.87
CA PHE A 7 -5.21 20.23 -9.71
C PHE A 7 -5.32 18.70 -9.68
N ASP A 8 -4.62 18.07 -10.60
CA ASP A 8 -4.46 16.64 -10.72
C ASP A 8 -3.07 16.40 -11.35
N LYS A 9 -2.18 15.80 -10.59
CA LYS A 9 -0.81 15.53 -11.06
C LYS A 9 -0.20 14.37 -10.30
N ALA A 10 0.63 13.59 -10.97
CA ALA A 10 1.48 12.61 -10.32
C ALA A 10 2.45 13.32 -9.35
N LEU A 11 2.56 12.80 -8.15
CA LEU A 11 3.49 13.29 -7.13
C LEU A 11 4.61 12.26 -6.96
N PRO A 12 5.88 12.68 -7.07
CA PRO A 12 6.97 11.81 -6.72
C PRO A 12 6.97 11.54 -5.21
N ASN A 13 7.41 10.36 -4.82
CA ASN A 13 7.58 9.99 -3.42
C ASN A 13 8.86 10.63 -2.85
N ASP A 14 8.81 11.96 -2.71
CA ASP A 14 9.91 12.84 -2.32
C ASP A 14 9.45 13.78 -1.22
N GLU A 15 10.13 13.76 -0.07
CA GLU A 15 9.74 14.52 1.12
C GLU A 15 9.68 16.02 0.87
N ASN A 16 10.69 16.59 0.19
CA ASN A 16 10.78 18.03 -0.04
C ASN A 16 9.64 18.52 -0.94
N LYS A 17 9.30 17.74 -1.97
CA LYS A 17 8.19 18.06 -2.88
C LYS A 17 6.84 17.95 -2.20
N LEU A 18 6.68 16.96 -1.33
CA LEU A 18 5.47 16.81 -0.52
C LEU A 18 5.31 17.95 0.46
N ARG A 19 6.38 18.36 1.16
CA ARG A 19 6.38 19.52 2.07
C ARG A 19 6.02 20.82 1.34
N SER A 20 6.64 21.06 0.21
CA SER A 20 6.35 22.25 -0.62
C SER A 20 4.87 22.28 -1.02
N LEU A 21 4.35 21.17 -1.54
CA LEU A 21 2.93 21.07 -1.91
C LEU A 21 2.00 21.33 -0.73
N ILE A 22 2.28 20.74 0.43
CA ILE A 22 1.46 20.93 1.63
C ILE A 22 1.51 22.40 2.08
N SER A 23 2.68 23.02 2.06
CA SER A 23 2.84 24.44 2.40
C SER A 23 2.02 25.33 1.47
N ASP A 24 2.06 25.08 0.17
CA ASP A 24 1.28 25.83 -0.82
C ASP A 24 -0.23 25.65 -0.59
N LEU A 25 -0.66 24.43 -0.31
CA LEU A 25 -2.08 24.14 -0.06
C LEU A 25 -2.60 24.78 1.23
N LYS A 26 -1.78 24.86 2.28
CA LYS A 26 -2.14 25.54 3.55
C LYS A 26 -2.54 26.99 3.37
N GLN A 27 -2.02 27.67 2.35
CA GLN A 27 -2.40 29.04 2.03
C GLN A 27 -3.88 29.17 1.62
N HIS A 28 -4.51 28.06 1.19
CA HIS A 28 -5.91 28.03 0.77
C HIS A 28 -6.87 27.62 1.91
N GLY A 29 -6.36 27.26 3.08
CA GLY A 29 -7.14 26.89 4.25
C GLY A 29 -6.74 25.56 4.88
N GLN A 30 -7.65 24.98 5.66
CA GLN A 30 -7.41 23.68 6.30
C GLN A 30 -7.37 22.57 5.27
N ILE A 31 -6.37 21.69 5.42
CA ILE A 31 -6.14 20.54 4.55
C ILE A 31 -6.54 19.28 5.30
N LEU A 32 -7.14 18.36 4.56
CA LEU A 32 -7.29 16.96 4.94
C LEU A 32 -6.59 16.12 3.88
N LEU A 33 -5.52 15.43 4.25
CA LEU A 33 -4.92 14.39 3.41
C LEU A 33 -5.71 13.10 3.59
N VAL A 34 -6.13 12.48 2.49
CA VAL A 34 -6.78 11.17 2.53
C VAL A 34 -6.00 10.20 1.68
N VAL A 35 -5.72 9.03 2.25
CA VAL A 35 -5.01 7.93 1.59
C VAL A 35 -5.83 6.64 1.70
N ASP A 36 -5.61 5.72 0.78
CA ASP A 36 -6.20 4.37 0.79
C ASP A 36 -5.20 3.30 1.27
N GLN A 37 -3.90 3.57 1.17
CA GLN A 37 -2.81 2.68 1.53
C GLN A 37 -1.79 3.37 2.45
N PRO A 38 -2.13 3.63 3.72
CA PRO A 38 -1.30 4.43 4.62
C PRO A 38 0.02 3.77 5.01
N ALA A 39 0.11 2.43 4.94
CA ALA A 39 1.26 1.66 5.41
C ALA A 39 2.32 1.39 4.32
N THR A 40 2.00 1.62 3.07
CA THR A 40 2.88 1.33 1.93
C THR A 40 3.22 2.62 1.17
N ILE A 41 2.64 2.82 -0.01
CA ILE A 41 2.88 4.00 -0.86
C ILE A 41 2.49 5.30 -0.14
N GLY A 42 1.47 5.26 0.71
CA GLY A 42 1.00 6.42 1.48
C GLY A 42 1.83 6.75 2.73
N ALA A 43 2.79 5.92 3.15
CA ALA A 43 3.51 6.11 4.42
C ALA A 43 4.27 7.43 4.48
N LEU A 44 5.05 7.77 3.47
CA LEU A 44 5.80 9.03 3.41
C LEU A 44 4.86 10.25 3.35
N PRO A 45 3.85 10.31 2.46
CA PRO A 45 2.86 11.38 2.48
C PRO A 45 2.16 11.57 3.83
N VAL A 46 1.81 10.49 4.51
CA VAL A 46 1.20 10.54 5.85
C VAL A 46 2.17 11.12 6.88
N ALA A 47 3.42 10.64 6.91
CA ALA A 47 4.44 11.14 7.84
C ALA A 47 4.69 12.64 7.64
N VAL A 48 4.85 13.08 6.38
CA VAL A 48 5.06 14.48 6.03
C VAL A 48 3.84 15.33 6.42
N ALA A 49 2.62 14.89 6.09
CA ALA A 49 1.40 15.61 6.42
C ALA A 49 1.27 15.81 7.94
N ARG A 50 1.56 14.77 8.74
CA ARG A 50 1.53 14.85 10.21
C ARG A 50 2.58 15.80 10.76
N SER A 51 3.82 15.73 10.27
CA SER A 51 4.88 16.66 10.70
C SER A 51 4.54 18.11 10.40
N GLU A 52 3.72 18.33 9.37
CA GLU A 52 3.20 19.64 9.00
C GLU A 52 1.88 20.01 9.73
N GLY A 53 1.39 19.17 10.64
CA GLY A 53 0.15 19.43 11.39
C GLY A 53 -1.12 19.33 10.53
N VAL A 54 -1.06 18.60 9.43
CA VAL A 54 -2.21 18.35 8.54
C VAL A 54 -3.02 17.18 9.05
N LEU A 55 -4.34 17.30 9.00
CA LEU A 55 -5.24 16.20 9.32
C LEU A 55 -5.10 15.08 8.29
N VAL A 56 -5.01 13.85 8.77
CA VAL A 56 -4.90 12.67 7.89
C VAL A 56 -6.09 11.76 8.12
N GLY A 57 -6.75 11.42 7.02
CA GLY A 57 -7.81 10.43 6.95
C GLY A 57 -7.39 9.22 6.12
N TYR A 58 -7.98 8.08 6.42
CA TYR A 58 -7.78 6.83 5.71
C TYR A 58 -9.11 6.33 5.18
N LEU A 59 -9.16 6.01 3.89
CA LEU A 59 -10.30 5.36 3.27
C LEU A 59 -9.98 3.88 3.05
N PRO A 60 -10.63 2.94 3.80
CA PRO A 60 -10.36 1.52 3.64
C PRO A 60 -10.54 1.04 2.20
N GLY A 61 -9.63 0.22 1.69
CA GLY A 61 -9.62 -0.23 0.29
C GLY A 61 -10.92 -0.92 -0.14
N LEU A 62 -11.60 -1.63 0.78
CA LEU A 62 -12.91 -2.20 0.48
C LEU A 62 -13.99 -1.10 0.30
N ALA A 63 -13.96 -0.05 1.12
CA ALA A 63 -14.88 1.09 0.96
C ALA A 63 -14.58 1.85 -0.33
N MET A 64 -13.29 2.07 -0.62
CA MET A 64 -12.84 2.69 -1.87
C MET A 64 -13.36 1.92 -3.09
N ARG A 65 -13.23 0.60 -3.14
CA ARG A 65 -13.73 -0.23 -4.24
C ARG A 65 -15.23 -0.09 -4.43
N ARG A 66 -16.03 -0.19 -3.35
CA ARG A 66 -17.49 -0.06 -3.40
C ARG A 66 -17.93 1.32 -3.88
N ILE A 67 -17.19 2.37 -3.52
CA ILE A 67 -17.47 3.73 -4.01
C ILE A 67 -17.08 3.85 -5.48
N ALA A 68 -15.95 3.26 -5.88
CA ALA A 68 -15.49 3.25 -7.27
C ALA A 68 -16.49 2.57 -8.21
N ASP A 69 -17.17 1.52 -7.75
CA ASP A 69 -18.21 0.81 -8.52
C ASP A 69 -19.44 1.69 -8.83
N LEU A 70 -19.66 2.75 -8.06
CA LEU A 70 -20.74 3.72 -8.31
C LEU A 70 -20.37 4.75 -9.38
N HIS A 71 -19.10 4.84 -9.77
CA HIS A 71 -18.63 5.79 -10.77
C HIS A 71 -18.47 5.11 -12.13
N ALA A 72 -19.12 5.66 -13.15
CA ALA A 72 -19.01 5.16 -14.52
C ALA A 72 -17.57 5.24 -15.05
N GLY A 73 -17.15 4.22 -15.78
CA GLY A 73 -15.84 4.12 -16.43
C GLY A 73 -15.08 2.86 -16.05
N GLU A 74 -14.50 2.18 -17.03
CA GLU A 74 -13.81 0.89 -16.86
C GLU A 74 -12.31 1.02 -16.58
N ALA A 75 -11.66 2.11 -17.00
CA ALA A 75 -10.22 2.28 -16.85
C ALA A 75 -9.84 2.63 -15.41
N LYS A 76 -9.06 1.76 -14.78
CA LYS A 76 -8.42 2.04 -13.51
C LYS A 76 -7.20 2.93 -13.76
N THR A 77 -7.23 4.15 -13.20
CA THR A 77 -6.11 5.09 -13.22
C THR A 77 -5.93 5.74 -11.87
N ASP A 78 -4.70 6.08 -11.51
CA ASP A 78 -4.39 6.75 -10.25
C ASP A 78 -5.13 8.09 -10.10
N ALA A 79 -5.29 8.82 -11.20
CA ALA A 79 -6.04 10.08 -11.23
C ALA A 79 -7.52 9.89 -10.91
N ARG A 80 -8.12 8.80 -11.40
CA ARG A 80 -9.51 8.44 -11.09
C ARG A 80 -9.64 8.03 -9.63
N ASP A 81 -8.75 7.19 -9.15
CA ASP A 81 -8.75 6.72 -7.77
C ASP A 81 -8.58 7.91 -6.80
N ALA A 82 -7.67 8.84 -7.07
CA ALA A 82 -7.51 10.06 -6.30
C ALA A 82 -8.77 10.95 -6.32
N ALA A 83 -9.45 11.06 -7.46
CA ALA A 83 -10.70 11.82 -7.57
C ALA A 83 -11.83 11.18 -6.76
N ILE A 84 -11.96 9.85 -6.79
CA ILE A 84 -12.92 9.09 -5.99
C ILE A 84 -12.66 9.25 -4.50
N ILE A 85 -11.40 9.15 -4.07
CA ILE A 85 -11.00 9.35 -2.67
C ILE A 85 -11.36 10.77 -2.21
N ALA A 86 -11.06 11.78 -3.02
CA ALA A 86 -11.37 13.18 -2.70
C ALA A 86 -12.89 13.43 -2.64
N GLU A 87 -13.66 12.83 -3.53
CA GLU A 87 -15.13 12.92 -3.52
C GLU A 87 -15.71 12.21 -2.30
N ALA A 88 -15.24 11.01 -1.98
CA ALA A 88 -15.65 10.28 -0.79
C ALA A 88 -15.35 11.07 0.49
N ALA A 89 -14.16 11.69 0.58
CA ALA A 89 -13.79 12.55 1.70
C ALA A 89 -14.74 13.73 1.89
N ARG A 90 -15.25 14.27 0.79
CA ARG A 90 -16.16 15.40 0.78
C ARG A 90 -17.61 15.02 1.12
N THR A 91 -18.08 13.90 0.58
CA THR A 91 -19.52 13.52 0.61
C THR A 91 -19.83 12.47 1.68
N LEU A 92 -18.85 11.64 2.04
CA LEU A 92 -19.00 10.52 2.95
C LEU A 92 -17.93 10.58 4.08
N PRO A 93 -17.82 11.67 4.85
CA PRO A 93 -16.78 11.80 5.87
C PRO A 93 -16.82 10.68 6.92
N HIS A 94 -17.98 10.06 7.14
CA HIS A 94 -18.14 8.92 8.04
C HIS A 94 -17.51 7.62 7.52
N ALA A 95 -17.21 7.52 6.22
CA ALA A 95 -16.46 6.40 5.65
C ALA A 95 -14.96 6.49 5.91
N LEU A 96 -14.46 7.67 6.28
CA LEU A 96 -13.07 7.87 6.64
C LEU A 96 -12.79 7.37 8.05
N ARG A 97 -11.61 6.82 8.22
CA ARG A 97 -11.06 6.47 9.53
C ARG A 97 -9.92 7.42 9.87
N THR A 98 -9.79 7.76 11.14
CA THR A 98 -8.65 8.52 11.64
C THR A 98 -7.49 7.57 11.86
N LEU A 99 -6.31 7.89 11.33
CA LEU A 99 -5.08 7.16 11.63
C LEU A 99 -4.60 7.54 13.04
N LYS A 100 -4.63 6.60 13.97
CA LYS A 100 -4.08 6.74 15.32
C LYS A 100 -2.67 6.17 15.38
N LEU A 101 -1.88 6.54 16.40
CA LEU A 101 -0.54 5.98 16.63
C LEU A 101 -0.54 4.44 16.73
N ALA A 102 -1.60 3.86 17.35
CA ALA A 102 -1.78 2.41 17.40
C ALA A 102 -1.97 1.79 16.00
N ASP A 103 -2.59 2.52 15.06
CA ASP A 103 -2.77 2.07 13.68
C ASP A 103 -1.44 2.06 12.92
N GLU A 104 -0.46 2.90 13.29
CA GLU A 104 0.89 2.89 12.71
C GLU A 104 1.66 1.63 13.09
N GLN A 105 1.64 1.25 14.36
CA GLN A 105 2.28 0.03 14.83
C GLN A 105 1.67 -1.22 14.18
N ILE A 106 0.35 -1.26 14.04
CA ILE A 106 -0.35 -2.33 13.33
C ILE A 106 0.04 -2.33 11.85
N ALA A 107 0.19 -1.16 11.23
CA ALA A 107 0.62 -1.05 9.85
C ALA A 107 2.06 -1.53 9.64
N GLU A 108 2.98 -1.18 10.56
CA GLU A 108 4.36 -1.68 10.57
C GLU A 108 4.40 -3.19 10.75
N LEU A 109 3.61 -3.73 11.70
CA LEU A 109 3.51 -5.16 11.91
C LEU A 109 2.96 -5.88 10.66
N SER A 110 1.93 -5.33 10.03
CA SER A 110 1.36 -5.88 8.80
C SER A 110 2.37 -5.89 7.65
N MET A 111 3.22 -4.87 7.57
CA MET A 111 4.29 -4.81 6.58
C MET A 111 5.36 -5.87 6.85
N LEU A 112 5.76 -6.07 8.11
CA LEU A 112 6.70 -7.11 8.50
C LEU A 112 6.15 -8.51 8.22
N CYS A 113 4.87 -8.76 8.52
CA CYS A 113 4.20 -10.02 8.18
C CYS A 113 4.18 -10.23 6.65
N GLY A 114 3.94 -9.18 5.87
CA GLY A 114 4.00 -9.26 4.40
C GLY A 114 5.38 -9.63 3.87
N PHE A 115 6.45 -9.12 4.47
CA PHE A 115 7.82 -9.53 4.13
C PHE A 115 8.11 -10.98 4.52
N ASP A 116 7.61 -11.44 5.67
CA ASP A 116 7.75 -12.84 6.08
C ASP A 116 7.06 -13.79 5.09
N ASP A 117 5.83 -13.48 4.69
CA ASP A 117 5.09 -14.22 3.68
C ASP A 117 5.82 -14.25 2.32
N ASP A 118 6.37 -13.12 1.89
CA ASP A 118 7.15 -13.03 0.64
C ASP A 118 8.42 -13.89 0.71
N LEU A 119 9.14 -13.88 1.82
CA LEU A 119 10.34 -14.71 2.02
C LEU A 119 9.98 -16.21 2.04
N ALA A 120 8.87 -16.57 2.69
CA ALA A 120 8.37 -17.95 2.68
C ALA A 120 8.00 -18.41 1.27
N ALA A 121 7.35 -17.56 0.48
CA ALA A 121 7.02 -17.84 -0.90
C ALA A 121 8.26 -18.00 -1.78
N GLN A 122 9.28 -17.12 -1.63
CA GLN A 122 10.56 -17.21 -2.34
C GLN A 122 11.32 -18.49 -1.99
N THR A 123 11.35 -18.87 -0.73
CA THR A 123 11.98 -20.12 -0.26
C THR A 123 11.30 -21.32 -0.87
N THR A 124 9.97 -21.34 -0.88
CA THR A 124 9.19 -22.41 -1.53
C THR A 124 9.48 -22.49 -3.03
N GLN A 125 9.51 -21.32 -3.70
CA GLN A 125 9.81 -21.26 -5.12
C GLN A 125 11.23 -21.76 -5.44
N ALA A 126 12.24 -21.37 -4.66
CA ALA A 126 13.61 -21.83 -4.81
C ALA A 126 13.71 -23.34 -4.61
N SER A 127 13.09 -23.88 -3.56
CA SER A 127 13.03 -25.31 -3.30
C SER A 127 12.40 -26.10 -4.47
N ASN A 128 11.28 -25.61 -5.00
CA ASN A 128 10.61 -26.23 -6.14
C ASN A 128 11.46 -26.17 -7.41
N ARG A 129 12.20 -25.09 -7.64
CA ARG A 129 13.15 -24.98 -8.77
C ARG A 129 14.29 -25.97 -8.66
N ILE A 130 14.90 -26.09 -7.48
CA ILE A 130 15.97 -27.05 -7.21
C ILE A 130 15.46 -28.48 -7.47
N ARG A 131 14.27 -28.82 -6.94
CA ARG A 131 13.65 -30.13 -7.17
C ARG A 131 13.41 -30.40 -8.66
N GLY A 132 12.84 -29.42 -9.37
CA GLY A 132 12.59 -29.54 -10.79
C GLY A 132 13.88 -29.84 -11.58
N LEU A 133 14.98 -29.16 -11.21
CA LEU A 133 16.30 -29.43 -11.81
C LEU A 133 16.81 -30.82 -11.44
N LEU A 134 16.76 -31.19 -10.16
CA LEU A 134 17.22 -32.53 -9.72
C LEU A 134 16.44 -33.66 -10.36
N THR A 135 15.12 -33.50 -10.52
CA THR A 135 14.28 -34.47 -11.21
C THR A 135 14.71 -34.69 -12.65
N GLN A 136 15.20 -33.63 -13.32
CA GLN A 136 15.65 -33.70 -14.71
C GLN A 136 17.06 -34.28 -14.87
N ILE A 137 18.01 -33.86 -14.01
CA ILE A 137 19.43 -34.19 -14.19
C ILE A 137 19.93 -35.32 -13.28
N HIS A 138 19.30 -35.48 -12.09
CA HIS A 138 19.72 -36.49 -11.12
C HIS A 138 18.56 -37.02 -10.25
N PRO A 139 17.61 -37.79 -10.80
CA PRO A 139 16.40 -38.24 -10.07
C PRO A 139 16.69 -39.11 -8.84
N ALA A 140 17.84 -39.83 -8.84
CA ALA A 140 18.23 -40.61 -7.68
C ALA A 140 18.60 -39.74 -6.47
N LEU A 141 19.29 -38.62 -6.71
CA LEU A 141 19.65 -37.67 -5.68
C LEU A 141 18.40 -36.96 -5.12
N GLU A 142 17.48 -36.56 -5.99
CA GLU A 142 16.21 -35.95 -5.57
C GLU A 142 15.44 -36.84 -4.58
N ARG A 143 15.38 -38.15 -4.85
CA ARG A 143 14.74 -39.12 -3.95
C ARG A 143 15.46 -39.29 -2.61
N VAL A 144 16.79 -39.19 -2.59
CA VAL A 144 17.60 -39.33 -1.37
C VAL A 144 17.43 -38.08 -0.49
N LEU A 145 17.38 -36.87 -1.08
CA LEU A 145 17.16 -35.60 -0.36
C LEU A 145 15.77 -35.52 0.27
N GLY A 146 14.80 -36.25 -0.27
CA GLY A 146 13.46 -36.35 0.30
C GLY A 146 12.63 -35.06 0.17
N PRO A 147 11.52 -34.93 0.89
CA PRO A 147 10.56 -33.86 0.71
C PRO A 147 11.02 -32.49 1.20
N ARG A 148 12.05 -32.42 2.03
CA ARG A 148 12.50 -31.18 2.68
C ARG A 148 13.98 -30.93 2.41
N LEU A 149 14.27 -29.99 1.50
CA LEU A 149 15.64 -29.58 1.18
C LEU A 149 16.30 -28.74 2.28
N ASP A 150 15.51 -28.17 3.16
CA ASP A 150 15.95 -27.36 4.32
C ASP A 150 16.18 -28.17 5.60
N HIS A 151 16.08 -29.50 5.51
CA HIS A 151 16.30 -30.35 6.67
C HIS A 151 17.78 -30.41 7.04
N PRO A 152 18.17 -30.29 8.32
CA PRO A 152 19.58 -30.29 8.74
C PRO A 152 20.39 -31.52 8.32
N ALA A 153 19.72 -32.64 8.05
CA ALA A 153 20.37 -33.86 7.54
C ALA A 153 20.68 -33.80 6.03
N VAL A 154 20.24 -32.75 5.32
CA VAL A 154 20.43 -32.53 3.87
C VAL A 154 21.50 -31.47 3.63
N LEU A 155 21.69 -30.56 4.57
CA LEU A 155 22.72 -29.51 4.57
C LEU A 155 23.97 -29.99 5.28
#